data_08bf1f12c2f512389df8561be031fa0b
#
_entry.id   08bf1f12c2f512389df8561be031fa0b
#
_cell.length_a   1.000
_cell.length_b   1.000
_cell.length_c   1.000
_cell.angle_alpha   90.00
_cell.angle_beta   90.00
_cell.angle_gamma   90.00
#
_symmetry.space_group_name_H-M   'P 1'
#
loop_
_entity.id
_entity.type
_entity.pdbx_description
1 polymer ?
#
loop_
_entity_poly.entity_id
_entity_poly.type
_entity_poly.pdbx_seq_one_letter_code
_entity_poly.pdbx_strand_id
1 'polypeptide(L)'
;TATEGMVLLKNEEVLPFDKTKISKIALIGPNVKDSQIIGGGSAGLKPHYEVHPLEGISNFLRDERVKINYAKGCHVDKYLPALEKESSYVPGKKENGFEVEFFRGKTFDGEPIAKQVLSGNRFWALQGFAREFLDEKERPELSVKFSTTYKPPISGEYEFEVFSIGLSRIKINGKELVDNWSSQKKGEAFFGFACAPKRNKIKLSRGREYLVEVEYEFEGRFPAIQFGCRPPDPKNLLEEAGKVAKQSDAV
;
A
#
# COMPACT_ATOMS: atom_id res chain seq x y z
N THR A 1 27.68 -14.87 1.62
CA THR A 1 26.43 -15.56 2.01
C THR A 1 25.41 -15.58 0.87
N ALA A 2 25.03 -14.43 0.27
CA ALA A 2 24.08 -14.42 -0.83
C ALA A 2 24.55 -15.24 -2.05
N THR A 3 25.81 -15.06 -2.44
CA THR A 3 26.43 -15.79 -3.57
C THR A 3 26.46 -17.31 -3.32
N GLU A 4 26.71 -17.74 -2.10
CA GLU A 4 26.73 -19.15 -1.71
C GLU A 4 25.34 -19.78 -1.70
N GLY A 5 24.28 -18.98 -1.54
CA GLY A 5 22.90 -19.44 -1.58
C GLY A 5 22.29 -19.52 -2.97
N MET A 6 23.00 -19.03 -4.00
CA MET A 6 22.47 -19.06 -5.37
C MET A 6 22.73 -20.42 -6.04
N VAL A 7 21.68 -20.99 -6.62
CA VAL A 7 21.75 -22.25 -7.38
C VAL A 7 21.30 -21.99 -8.81
N LEU A 8 22.22 -22.20 -9.77
CA LEU A 8 21.90 -22.11 -11.20
C LEU A 8 21.29 -23.44 -11.68
N LEU A 9 19.98 -23.48 -11.82
CA LEU A 9 19.26 -24.73 -12.18
C LEU A 9 19.37 -25.09 -13.65
N LYS A 10 19.49 -24.10 -14.53
CA LYS A 10 19.60 -24.28 -15.97
C LYS A 10 20.41 -23.14 -16.59
N ASN A 11 21.32 -23.47 -17.48
CA ASN A 11 22.04 -22.50 -18.30
C ASN A 11 22.37 -23.15 -19.65
N GLU A 12 21.90 -22.55 -20.72
CA GLU A 12 22.17 -22.97 -22.10
C GLU A 12 23.20 -22.03 -22.75
N GLU A 13 24.33 -21.84 -22.08
CA GLU A 13 25.43 -20.97 -22.49
C GLU A 13 25.08 -19.47 -22.56
N VAL A 14 24.00 -19.05 -21.89
CA VAL A 14 23.56 -17.64 -21.83
C VAL A 14 24.31 -16.87 -20.75
N LEU A 15 24.59 -17.50 -19.63
CA LEU A 15 25.28 -16.90 -18.50
C LEU A 15 26.72 -17.45 -18.37
N PRO A 16 27.71 -16.62 -18.02
CA PRO A 16 27.61 -15.18 -17.79
C PRO A 16 27.39 -14.39 -19.08
N PHE A 17 26.69 -13.26 -18.99
CA PHE A 17 26.56 -12.35 -20.12
C PHE A 17 27.90 -11.79 -20.54
N ASP A 18 28.19 -11.83 -21.84
CA ASP A 18 29.34 -11.15 -22.44
C ASP A 18 29.02 -9.67 -22.61
N LYS A 19 29.58 -8.83 -21.73
CA LYS A 19 29.38 -7.38 -21.72
C LYS A 19 29.81 -6.69 -23.02
N THR A 20 30.65 -7.33 -23.84
CA THR A 20 31.08 -6.79 -25.12
C THR A 20 30.04 -7.01 -26.22
N LYS A 21 29.14 -7.98 -26.04
CA LYS A 21 28.11 -8.35 -27.01
C LYS A 21 26.72 -7.80 -26.70
N ILE A 22 26.47 -7.40 -25.44
CA ILE A 22 25.20 -6.83 -25.03
C ILE A 22 25.31 -5.32 -24.89
N SER A 23 24.31 -4.59 -25.38
CA SER A 23 24.19 -3.14 -25.26
C SER A 23 22.99 -2.71 -24.42
N LYS A 24 22.02 -3.59 -24.26
CA LYS A 24 20.77 -3.32 -23.53
C LYS A 24 20.32 -4.53 -22.72
N ILE A 25 20.02 -4.31 -21.46
CA ILE A 25 19.41 -5.31 -20.57
C ILE A 25 18.03 -4.82 -20.14
N ALA A 26 17.03 -5.69 -20.22
CA ALA A 26 15.72 -5.48 -19.62
C ALA A 26 15.69 -6.05 -18.21
N LEU A 27 15.30 -5.24 -17.24
CA LEU A 27 14.97 -5.68 -15.88
C LEU A 27 13.46 -5.56 -15.70
N ILE A 28 12.78 -6.70 -15.57
CA ILE A 28 11.31 -6.76 -15.54
C ILE A 28 10.84 -7.35 -14.22
N GLY A 29 9.89 -6.68 -13.61
CA GLY A 29 9.26 -7.13 -12.38
C GLY A 29 9.20 -6.05 -11.30
N PRO A 30 8.20 -6.06 -10.44
CA PRO A 30 8.04 -5.08 -9.37
C PRO A 30 9.19 -5.14 -8.36
N ASN A 31 9.65 -6.35 -8.01
CA ASN A 31 10.71 -6.56 -7.03
C ASN A 31 12.12 -6.15 -7.52
N VAL A 32 12.27 -5.82 -8.78
CA VAL A 32 13.52 -5.29 -9.33
C VAL A 32 13.85 -3.93 -8.72
N LYS A 33 12.84 -3.10 -8.51
CA LYS A 33 12.99 -1.74 -7.96
C LYS A 33 12.63 -1.67 -6.48
N ASP A 34 11.59 -2.39 -6.08
CA ASP A 34 11.03 -2.35 -4.73
C ASP A 34 10.96 -3.79 -4.19
N SER A 35 12.11 -4.35 -3.80
CA SER A 35 12.21 -5.74 -3.35
C SER A 35 11.47 -5.97 -2.03
N GLN A 36 10.80 -7.11 -1.93
CA GLN A 36 10.21 -7.57 -0.68
C GLN A 36 11.28 -8.33 0.10
N ILE A 37 12.04 -7.65 0.95
CA ILE A 37 13.16 -8.25 1.70
C ILE A 37 12.72 -9.08 2.90
N ILE A 38 11.49 -8.90 3.37
CA ILE A 38 10.89 -9.63 4.49
C ILE A 38 9.39 -9.83 4.26
N GLY A 39 8.88 -10.93 4.81
CA GLY A 39 7.45 -11.25 4.75
C GLY A 39 6.56 -10.46 5.71
N GLY A 40 7.14 -9.62 6.58
CA GLY A 40 6.41 -8.83 7.57
C GLY A 40 6.09 -9.62 8.86
N GLY A 41 5.11 -9.12 9.62
CA GLY A 41 4.71 -9.70 10.91
C GLY A 41 5.75 -9.49 12.01
N SER A 42 5.85 -10.46 12.94
CA SER A 42 6.80 -10.40 14.05
C SER A 42 8.28 -10.53 13.64
N ALA A 43 8.54 -11.04 12.44
CA ALA A 43 9.87 -11.11 11.83
C ALA A 43 10.26 -9.83 11.08
N GLY A 44 9.40 -8.79 11.13
CA GLY A 44 9.66 -7.51 10.47
C GLY A 44 10.91 -6.83 11.00
N LEU A 45 11.91 -6.67 10.16
CA LEU A 45 13.12 -5.90 10.44
C LEU A 45 13.03 -4.56 9.70
N LYS A 46 13.58 -3.54 10.32
CA LYS A 46 13.86 -2.27 9.64
C LYS A 46 15.36 -2.21 9.36
N PRO A 47 15.79 -2.50 8.13
CA PRO A 47 17.22 -2.51 7.79
C PRO A 47 17.79 -1.09 7.83
N HIS A 48 19.09 -0.97 8.00
CA HIS A 48 19.78 0.30 7.91
C HIS A 48 19.79 0.84 6.48
N TYR A 49 19.87 -0.04 5.50
CA TYR A 49 19.78 0.27 4.06
C TYR A 49 19.30 -0.98 3.31
N GLU A 50 18.77 -0.75 2.13
CA GLU A 50 18.36 -1.80 1.20
C GLU A 50 19.08 -1.58 -0.13
N VAL A 51 19.51 -2.67 -0.78
CA VAL A 51 20.05 -2.64 -2.14
C VAL A 51 19.14 -3.46 -3.03
N HIS A 52 18.40 -2.80 -3.87
CA HIS A 52 17.48 -3.46 -4.81
C HIS A 52 18.22 -3.97 -6.04
N PRO A 53 17.73 -5.00 -6.74
CA PRO A 53 18.38 -5.53 -7.95
C PRO A 53 18.69 -4.48 -9.01
N LEU A 54 17.80 -3.53 -9.25
CA LEU A 54 18.05 -2.42 -10.17
C LEU A 54 19.26 -1.60 -9.77
N GLU A 55 19.38 -1.25 -8.51
CA GLU A 55 20.50 -0.48 -8.00
C GLU A 55 21.81 -1.28 -8.06
N GLY A 56 21.79 -2.54 -7.59
CA GLY A 56 22.96 -3.41 -7.60
C GLY A 56 23.50 -3.64 -9.01
N ILE A 57 22.63 -3.94 -9.98
CA ILE A 57 23.01 -4.15 -11.38
C ILE A 57 23.50 -2.83 -12.03
N SER A 58 22.81 -1.71 -11.73
CA SER A 58 23.21 -0.40 -12.24
C SER A 58 24.59 0.00 -11.74
N ASN A 59 24.89 -0.25 -10.46
CA ASN A 59 26.21 0.03 -9.88
C ASN A 59 27.30 -0.86 -10.47
N PHE A 60 26.99 -2.14 -10.72
CA PHE A 60 27.92 -3.09 -11.34
C PHE A 60 28.25 -2.73 -12.80
N LEU A 61 27.28 -2.16 -13.54
CA LEU A 61 27.41 -1.78 -14.94
C LEU A 61 27.74 -0.30 -15.14
N ARG A 62 28.06 0.43 -14.09
CA ARG A 62 28.26 1.91 -14.14
C ARG A 62 29.26 2.36 -15.22
N ASP A 63 30.36 1.63 -15.37
CA ASP A 63 31.46 1.96 -16.29
C ASP A 63 31.32 1.22 -17.63
N GLU A 64 30.24 0.52 -17.85
CA GLU A 64 29.98 -0.27 -19.04
C GLU A 64 29.01 0.47 -19.98
N ARG A 65 29.13 0.21 -21.28
CA ARG A 65 28.22 0.80 -22.30
C ARG A 65 26.84 0.11 -22.36
N VAL A 66 26.45 -0.58 -21.31
CA VAL A 66 25.20 -1.34 -21.24
C VAL A 66 24.08 -0.47 -20.69
N LYS A 67 23.04 -0.28 -21.47
CA LYS A 67 21.84 0.44 -21.05
C LYS A 67 20.88 -0.50 -20.33
N ILE A 68 20.39 -0.08 -19.16
CA ILE A 68 19.36 -0.79 -18.42
C ILE A 68 18.00 -0.18 -18.74
N ASN A 69 17.05 -1.00 -19.18
CA ASN A 69 15.65 -0.65 -19.35
C ASN A 69 14.83 -1.37 -18.28
N TYR A 70 13.95 -0.65 -17.61
CA TYR A 70 13.08 -1.22 -16.56
C TYR A 70 11.62 -1.19 -16.96
N ALA A 71 10.89 -2.26 -16.65
CA ALA A 71 9.43 -2.28 -16.68
C ALA A 71 8.88 -3.05 -15.49
N LYS A 72 7.83 -2.54 -14.87
CA LYS A 72 7.20 -3.18 -13.71
C LYS A 72 6.52 -4.50 -14.05
N GLY A 73 5.84 -4.60 -15.19
CA GLY A 73 5.18 -5.79 -15.69
C GLY A 73 3.86 -6.13 -14.99
N CYS A 74 3.84 -6.16 -13.66
CA CYS A 74 2.64 -6.47 -12.88
C CYS A 74 2.67 -5.83 -11.48
N HIS A 75 1.56 -5.92 -10.78
CA HIS A 75 1.46 -5.65 -9.34
C HIS A 75 1.60 -6.95 -8.54
N VAL A 76 2.21 -6.87 -7.36
CA VAL A 76 2.36 -8.01 -6.42
C VAL A 76 1.67 -7.76 -5.08
N ASP A 77 0.94 -6.66 -4.96
CA ASP A 77 0.30 -6.27 -3.71
C ASP A 77 -0.86 -7.22 -3.38
N LYS A 78 -0.76 -7.97 -2.28
CA LYS A 78 -1.88 -8.74 -1.71
C LYS A 78 -2.99 -7.81 -1.26
N TYR A 79 -2.61 -6.72 -0.59
CA TYR A 79 -3.47 -5.61 -0.16
C TYR A 79 -3.07 -4.34 -0.89
N LEU A 80 -4.04 -3.47 -1.18
CA LEU A 80 -3.73 -2.24 -1.89
C LEU A 80 -2.75 -1.37 -1.09
N PRO A 81 -1.85 -0.66 -1.79
CA PRO A 81 -0.90 0.23 -1.14
C PRO A 81 -1.60 1.35 -0.38
N ALA A 82 -0.87 1.95 0.56
CA ALA A 82 -1.31 3.15 1.25
C ALA A 82 -1.69 4.26 0.27
N LEU A 83 -2.62 5.12 0.67
CA LEU A 83 -2.82 6.37 -0.05
C LEU A 83 -1.51 7.16 -0.03
N GLU A 84 -1.15 7.71 -1.18
CA GLU A 84 0.09 8.49 -1.32
C GLU A 84 0.07 9.69 -0.36
N LYS A 85 1.11 9.79 0.47
CA LYS A 85 1.23 10.84 1.47
C LYS A 85 1.19 12.23 0.84
N GLU A 86 1.87 12.39 -0.28
CA GLU A 86 1.99 13.65 -1.03
C GLU A 86 0.66 14.11 -1.64
N SER A 87 -0.28 13.17 -1.80
CA SER A 87 -1.63 13.39 -2.35
C SER A 87 -2.71 13.47 -1.27
N SER A 88 -2.38 13.23 0.00
CA SER A 88 -3.31 13.17 1.13
C SER A 88 -3.06 14.32 2.10
N TYR A 89 -4.07 15.13 2.37
CA TYR A 89 -3.97 16.32 3.21
C TYR A 89 -5.01 16.28 4.32
N VAL A 90 -4.63 16.73 5.51
CA VAL A 90 -5.59 16.94 6.61
C VAL A 90 -6.67 17.92 6.12
N PRO A 91 -7.97 17.61 6.28
CA PRO A 91 -9.05 18.44 5.77
C PRO A 91 -8.93 19.90 6.18
N GLY A 92 -8.97 20.81 5.22
CA GLY A 92 -8.83 22.26 5.46
C GLY A 92 -7.42 22.74 5.80
N LYS A 93 -6.39 21.86 5.78
CA LYS A 93 -5.00 22.22 6.09
C LYS A 93 -4.06 21.92 4.92
N LYS A 94 -2.86 22.50 4.97
CA LYS A 94 -1.76 22.19 4.02
C LYS A 94 -0.85 21.04 4.52
N GLU A 95 -1.18 20.45 5.66
CA GLU A 95 -0.47 19.35 6.28
C GLU A 95 -0.85 18.02 5.62
N ASN A 96 0.13 17.19 5.30
CA ASN A 96 -0.12 15.84 4.77
C ASN A 96 -0.52 14.88 5.89
N GLY A 97 -1.55 14.08 5.63
CA GLY A 97 -2.00 13.04 6.56
C GLY A 97 -3.52 12.90 6.63
N PHE A 98 -3.94 12.27 7.71
CA PHE A 98 -5.32 11.99 8.06
C PHE A 98 -5.67 12.67 9.37
N GLU A 99 -6.80 13.36 9.43
CA GLU A 99 -7.44 13.68 10.70
C GLU A 99 -8.16 12.41 11.19
N VAL A 100 -7.93 12.04 12.44
CA VAL A 100 -8.52 10.87 13.06
C VAL A 100 -9.32 11.30 14.27
N GLU A 101 -10.60 11.02 14.25
CA GLU A 101 -11.55 11.37 15.30
C GLU A 101 -12.03 10.09 15.98
N PHE A 102 -12.05 10.09 17.31
CA PHE A 102 -12.51 8.98 18.15
C PHE A 102 -13.83 9.34 18.81
N PHE A 103 -14.81 8.42 18.75
CA PHE A 103 -16.13 8.59 19.33
C PHE A 103 -16.45 7.44 20.29
N ARG A 104 -17.18 7.71 21.35
CA ARG A 104 -17.74 6.65 22.20
C ARG A 104 -18.97 6.03 21.54
N GLY A 105 -19.09 4.69 21.66
CA GLY A 105 -20.22 3.96 21.10
C GLY A 105 -20.05 3.62 19.62
N LYS A 106 -21.15 3.30 18.98
CA LYS A 106 -21.21 2.76 17.60
C LYS A 106 -21.62 3.80 16.56
N THR A 107 -21.67 5.06 16.94
CA THR A 107 -22.04 6.16 16.05
C THR A 107 -20.91 7.18 15.93
N PHE A 108 -21.00 8.03 14.92
CA PHE A 108 -20.07 9.14 14.68
C PHE A 108 -20.73 10.47 15.02
N ASP A 109 -21.77 10.44 15.85
CA ASP A 109 -22.54 11.60 16.23
C ASP A 109 -21.93 12.29 17.47
N GLY A 110 -22.10 13.59 17.56
CA GLY A 110 -21.63 14.40 18.66
C GLY A 110 -20.15 14.79 18.57
N GLU A 111 -19.61 15.26 19.68
CA GLU A 111 -18.21 15.67 19.75
C GLU A 111 -17.28 14.46 19.92
N PRO A 112 -16.21 14.36 19.14
CA PRO A 112 -15.23 13.30 19.31
C PRO A 112 -14.52 13.46 20.68
N ILE A 113 -14.26 12.34 21.34
CA ILE A 113 -13.53 12.31 22.61
C ILE A 113 -12.04 12.65 22.45
N ALA A 114 -11.51 12.43 21.24
CA ALA A 114 -10.14 12.79 20.88
C ALA A 114 -9.99 13.02 19.39
N LYS A 115 -9.00 13.84 19.01
CA LYS A 115 -8.57 14.08 17.63
C LYS A 115 -7.07 13.99 17.52
N GLN A 116 -6.59 13.37 16.44
CA GLN A 116 -5.16 13.25 16.15
C GLN A 116 -4.92 13.41 14.64
N VAL A 117 -3.68 13.74 14.30
CA VAL A 117 -3.21 13.71 12.90
C VAL A 117 -2.24 12.55 12.73
N LEU A 118 -2.52 11.67 11.78
CA LEU A 118 -1.69 10.50 11.49
C LEU A 118 -1.21 10.54 10.04
N SER A 119 0.04 10.17 9.83
CA SER A 119 0.67 10.18 8.50
C SER A 119 0.50 8.87 7.72
N GLY A 120 -0.18 7.86 8.28
CA GLY A 120 -0.34 6.53 7.69
C GLY A 120 -1.80 6.09 7.66
N ASN A 121 -2.03 4.94 7.03
CA ASN A 121 -3.35 4.34 6.84
C ASN A 121 -3.38 2.85 7.19
N ARG A 122 -2.40 2.36 7.93
CA ARG A 122 -2.34 1.02 8.49
C ARG A 122 -2.20 1.11 10.00
N PHE A 123 -3.25 0.71 10.69
CA PHE A 123 -3.35 0.82 12.12
C PHE A 123 -3.48 -0.56 12.75
N TRP A 124 -2.35 -1.05 13.29
CA TRP A 124 -2.28 -2.20 14.16
C TRP A 124 -2.52 -1.74 15.60
N ALA A 125 -3.42 -2.46 16.28
CA ALA A 125 -3.69 -2.21 17.68
C ALA A 125 -3.85 -0.71 17.96
N LEU A 126 -4.96 -0.12 17.51
CA LEU A 126 -5.41 1.23 17.91
C LEU A 126 -5.42 1.42 19.44
N GLN A 127 -5.17 0.33 20.19
CA GLN A 127 -4.98 0.35 21.65
C GLN A 127 -3.90 1.33 22.12
N GLY A 128 -2.82 1.56 21.34
CA GLY A 128 -1.81 2.56 21.69
C GLY A 128 -2.37 3.97 21.67
N PHE A 129 -3.28 4.25 20.76
CA PHE A 129 -3.93 5.57 20.62
C PHE A 129 -5.13 5.73 21.53
N ALA A 130 -5.85 4.64 21.82
CA ALA A 130 -7.02 4.64 22.67
C ALA A 130 -6.69 4.55 24.17
N ARG A 131 -5.50 4.07 24.55
CA ARG A 131 -5.07 3.92 25.95
C ARG A 131 -5.08 5.22 26.74
N GLU A 132 -4.78 6.34 26.09
CA GLU A 132 -4.81 7.65 26.74
C GLU A 132 -6.23 8.12 27.09
N PHE A 133 -7.25 7.53 26.44
CA PHE A 133 -8.65 7.97 26.55
C PHE A 133 -9.58 6.94 27.16
N LEU A 134 -9.08 5.72 27.40
CA LEU A 134 -9.87 4.58 27.84
C LEU A 134 -9.32 4.03 29.15
N ASP A 135 -10.19 3.90 30.15
CA ASP A 135 -9.88 3.13 31.35
C ASP A 135 -9.62 1.67 30.94
N GLU A 136 -8.47 1.07 31.36
CA GLU A 136 -8.07 -0.29 31.00
C GLU A 136 -9.09 -1.37 31.41
N LYS A 137 -9.99 -1.03 32.33
CA LYS A 137 -11.04 -1.93 32.82
C LYS A 137 -12.30 -1.94 31.94
N GLU A 138 -12.49 -0.90 31.17
CA GLU A 138 -13.62 -0.81 30.27
C GLU A 138 -13.23 -1.37 28.90
N ARG A 139 -14.10 -2.16 28.28
CA ARG A 139 -14.04 -2.49 26.85
C ARG A 139 -15.00 -1.55 26.13
N PRO A 140 -14.59 -0.32 25.85
CA PRO A 140 -15.52 0.60 25.26
C PRO A 140 -15.79 0.20 23.81
N GLU A 141 -17.03 0.31 23.43
CA GLU A 141 -17.40 0.43 22.04
C GLU A 141 -16.83 1.75 21.54
N LEU A 142 -16.04 1.70 20.48
CA LEU A 142 -15.45 2.88 19.87
C LEU A 142 -15.75 2.90 18.40
N SER A 143 -16.02 4.09 17.91
CA SER A 143 -16.03 4.41 16.50
C SER A 143 -14.89 5.37 16.18
N VAL A 144 -14.23 5.14 15.05
CA VAL A 144 -13.10 5.94 14.59
C VAL A 144 -13.36 6.39 13.16
N LYS A 145 -13.20 7.68 12.93
CA LYS A 145 -13.29 8.26 11.58
C LYS A 145 -11.96 8.84 11.15
N PHE A 146 -11.45 8.35 10.03
CA PHE A 146 -10.28 8.87 9.35
C PHE A 146 -10.73 9.75 8.20
N SER A 147 -10.22 10.95 8.10
CA SER A 147 -10.59 11.90 7.05
C SER A 147 -9.34 12.48 6.39
N THR A 148 -9.31 12.50 5.06
CA THR A 148 -8.27 13.17 4.28
C THR A 148 -8.84 13.82 3.04
N THR A 149 -8.29 14.96 2.66
CA THR A 149 -8.51 15.56 1.35
C THR A 149 -7.50 14.97 0.38
N TYR A 150 -7.97 14.08 -0.49
CA TYR A 150 -7.14 13.42 -1.48
C TYR A 150 -7.13 14.20 -2.80
N LYS A 151 -5.93 14.48 -3.32
CA LYS A 151 -5.71 15.15 -4.62
C LYS A 151 -5.06 14.16 -5.58
N PRO A 152 -5.84 13.53 -6.48
CA PRO A 152 -5.30 12.55 -7.41
C PRO A 152 -4.17 13.13 -8.27
N PRO A 153 -3.00 12.47 -8.36
CA PRO A 153 -1.89 12.92 -9.20
C PRO A 153 -2.16 12.75 -10.69
N ILE A 154 -3.04 11.81 -11.06
CA ILE A 154 -3.47 11.56 -12.44
C ILE A 154 -4.97 11.34 -12.49
N SER A 155 -5.60 11.58 -13.66
CA SER A 155 -7.01 11.25 -13.88
C SER A 155 -7.17 9.79 -14.28
N GLY A 156 -8.22 9.12 -13.78
CA GLY A 156 -8.53 7.75 -14.18
C GLY A 156 -9.35 6.99 -13.15
N GLU A 157 -9.40 5.67 -13.28
CA GLU A 157 -10.11 4.77 -12.39
C GLU A 157 -9.21 4.34 -11.23
N TYR A 158 -9.56 4.78 -10.03
CA TYR A 158 -8.90 4.44 -8.77
C TYR A 158 -9.61 3.27 -8.10
N GLU A 159 -8.87 2.33 -7.55
CA GLU A 159 -9.39 1.21 -6.77
C GLU A 159 -9.10 1.44 -5.29
N PHE A 160 -10.14 1.46 -4.45
CA PHE A 160 -10.03 1.58 -3.00
C PHE A 160 -10.30 0.25 -2.33
N GLU A 161 -9.64 0.00 -1.21
CA GLU A 161 -9.75 -1.21 -0.40
C GLU A 161 -9.85 -0.87 1.08
N VAL A 162 -10.67 -1.64 1.81
CA VAL A 162 -10.66 -1.65 3.27
C VAL A 162 -10.88 -3.06 3.81
N PHE A 163 -10.21 -3.38 4.91
CA PHE A 163 -10.49 -4.52 5.76
C PHE A 163 -10.12 -4.23 7.22
N SER A 164 -10.81 -4.87 8.15
CA SER A 164 -10.70 -4.57 9.58
C SER A 164 -11.05 -5.77 10.44
N ILE A 165 -10.67 -5.69 11.71
CA ILE A 165 -11.32 -6.42 12.80
C ILE A 165 -12.41 -5.49 13.31
N GLY A 166 -13.68 -5.79 13.03
CA GLY A 166 -14.82 -4.89 13.22
C GLY A 166 -15.39 -4.40 11.89
N LEU A 167 -16.31 -3.46 11.95
CA LEU A 167 -17.04 -2.93 10.79
C LEU A 167 -16.28 -1.73 10.20
N SER A 168 -16.22 -1.64 8.88
CA SER A 168 -15.53 -0.53 8.21
C SER A 168 -16.17 -0.19 6.86
N ARG A 169 -16.07 1.06 6.45
CA ARG A 169 -16.49 1.52 5.13
C ARG A 169 -15.70 2.73 4.66
N ILE A 170 -15.64 2.91 3.35
CA ILE A 170 -15.02 4.10 2.74
C ILE A 170 -16.10 4.93 2.07
N LYS A 171 -16.08 6.22 2.34
CA LYS A 171 -16.90 7.22 1.66
C LYS A 171 -16.03 8.19 0.88
N ILE A 172 -16.50 8.62 -0.28
CA ILE A 172 -15.89 9.68 -1.09
C ILE A 172 -16.91 10.80 -1.27
N ASN A 173 -16.57 11.99 -0.76
CA ASN A 173 -17.48 13.15 -0.74
C ASN A 173 -18.85 12.80 -0.13
N GLY A 174 -18.84 12.09 1.00
CA GLY A 174 -20.03 11.66 1.74
C GLY A 174 -20.78 10.47 1.12
N LYS A 175 -20.43 10.02 -0.10
CA LYS A 175 -21.06 8.85 -0.73
C LYS A 175 -20.27 7.58 -0.44
N GLU A 176 -20.96 6.55 0.02
CA GLU A 176 -20.35 5.25 0.26
C GLU A 176 -19.79 4.64 -1.03
N LEU A 177 -18.52 4.24 -0.99
CA LEU A 177 -17.81 3.58 -2.07
C LEU A 177 -17.54 2.11 -1.76
N VAL A 178 -17.03 1.81 -0.57
CA VAL A 178 -16.72 0.44 -0.15
C VAL A 178 -17.46 0.15 1.13
N ASP A 179 -18.33 -0.84 1.09
CA ASP A 179 -19.11 -1.31 2.25
C ASP A 179 -18.53 -2.64 2.79
N ASN A 180 -17.86 -2.56 3.93
CA ASN A 180 -17.47 -3.69 4.74
C ASN A 180 -18.19 -3.64 6.10
N TRP A 181 -19.40 -3.10 6.11
CA TRP A 181 -20.27 -2.92 7.26
C TRP A 181 -21.43 -3.89 7.25
N SER A 182 -22.19 -3.93 6.15
CA SER A 182 -23.41 -4.68 6.03
C SER A 182 -23.22 -6.19 5.87
N SER A 183 -22.12 -6.62 5.25
CA SER A 183 -21.80 -8.04 5.10
C SER A 183 -20.29 -8.26 5.07
N GLN A 184 -19.81 -9.19 5.88
CA GLN A 184 -18.40 -9.53 5.96
C GLN A 184 -18.18 -11.01 5.67
N LYS A 185 -17.05 -11.31 5.03
CA LYS A 185 -16.49 -12.66 4.95
C LYS A 185 -15.23 -12.72 5.77
N LYS A 186 -14.94 -13.87 6.39
CA LYS A 186 -13.69 -14.08 7.12
C LYS A 186 -12.50 -13.94 6.17
N GLY A 187 -11.48 -13.20 6.60
CA GLY A 187 -10.22 -13.00 5.88
C GLY A 187 -9.03 -13.64 6.58
N GLU A 188 -7.85 -13.41 6.03
CA GLU A 188 -6.59 -13.94 6.55
C GLU A 188 -5.74 -12.87 7.28
N ALA A 189 -6.06 -11.59 7.06
CA ALA A 189 -5.33 -10.49 7.66
C ALA A 189 -5.45 -10.49 9.19
N PHE A 190 -4.48 -9.84 9.85
CA PHE A 190 -4.44 -9.72 11.29
C PHE A 190 -4.61 -11.07 12.01
N PHE A 191 -3.77 -12.06 11.60
CA PHE A 191 -3.81 -13.44 12.13
C PHE A 191 -5.15 -14.18 11.91
N GLY A 192 -5.87 -13.82 10.84
CA GLY A 192 -7.16 -14.41 10.53
C GLY A 192 -8.33 -13.87 11.35
N PHE A 193 -8.14 -12.78 12.08
CA PHE A 193 -9.22 -12.11 12.82
C PHE A 193 -9.97 -11.08 11.99
N ALA A 194 -9.34 -10.55 10.93
CA ALA A 194 -9.99 -9.57 10.06
C ALA A 194 -11.01 -10.21 9.10
N CYS A 195 -11.88 -9.35 8.58
CA CYS A 195 -12.68 -9.66 7.40
C CYS A 195 -11.81 -9.72 6.13
N ALA A 196 -12.32 -10.36 5.10
CA ALA A 196 -11.72 -10.34 3.77
C ALA A 196 -11.76 -8.90 3.20
N PRO A 197 -10.69 -8.47 2.50
CA PRO A 197 -10.66 -7.15 1.87
C PRO A 197 -11.83 -6.94 0.92
N LYS A 198 -12.45 -5.79 1.02
CA LYS A 198 -13.45 -5.32 0.04
C LYS A 198 -12.91 -4.17 -0.77
N ARG A 199 -13.19 -4.20 -2.06
CA ARG A 199 -12.70 -3.24 -3.04
C ARG A 199 -13.84 -2.66 -3.86
N ASN A 200 -13.68 -1.42 -4.27
CA ASN A 200 -14.51 -0.81 -5.28
C ASN A 200 -13.74 0.28 -6.02
N LYS A 201 -14.23 0.66 -7.19
CA LYS A 201 -13.57 1.56 -8.11
C LYS A 201 -14.36 2.86 -8.29
N ILE A 202 -13.63 3.95 -8.50
CA ILE A 202 -14.19 5.26 -8.77
C ILE A 202 -13.29 6.03 -9.74
N LYS A 203 -13.91 6.80 -10.66
CA LYS A 203 -13.16 7.71 -11.52
C LYS A 203 -12.89 9.02 -10.79
N LEU A 204 -11.60 9.35 -10.66
CA LEU A 204 -11.14 10.61 -10.08
C LEU A 204 -10.40 11.44 -11.14
N SER A 205 -10.43 12.76 -10.97
CA SER A 205 -9.79 13.72 -11.88
C SER A 205 -8.58 14.37 -11.23
N ARG A 206 -7.48 14.47 -11.96
CA ARG A 206 -6.24 15.12 -11.50
C ARG A 206 -6.50 16.51 -10.95
N GLY A 207 -5.92 16.80 -9.78
CA GLY A 207 -5.97 18.13 -9.16
C GLY A 207 -7.30 18.51 -8.52
N ARG A 208 -8.37 17.72 -8.71
CA ARG A 208 -9.63 17.90 -7.99
C ARG A 208 -9.48 17.33 -6.57
N GLU A 209 -10.05 18.00 -5.60
CA GLU A 209 -10.10 17.56 -4.22
C GLU A 209 -11.27 16.61 -3.98
N TYR A 210 -10.99 15.53 -3.24
CA TYR A 210 -11.97 14.54 -2.82
C TYR A 210 -11.83 14.31 -1.32
N LEU A 211 -12.89 14.50 -0.57
CA LEU A 211 -12.92 14.09 0.83
C LEU A 211 -13.04 12.56 0.88
N VAL A 212 -11.99 11.91 1.36
CA VAL A 212 -11.98 10.47 1.63
C VAL A 212 -12.17 10.28 3.12
N GLU A 213 -13.24 9.59 3.49
CA GLU A 213 -13.57 9.27 4.87
C GLU A 213 -13.59 7.75 5.03
N VAL A 214 -12.94 7.26 6.07
CA VAL A 214 -13.01 5.85 6.47
C VAL A 214 -13.62 5.78 7.84
N GLU A 215 -14.79 5.19 7.93
CA GLU A 215 -15.50 4.94 9.18
C GLU A 215 -15.19 3.53 9.65
N TYR A 216 -14.89 3.40 10.94
CA TYR A 216 -14.51 2.15 11.56
C TYR A 216 -15.16 2.02 12.93
N GLU A 217 -15.87 0.91 13.14
CA GLU A 217 -16.43 0.52 14.42
C GLU A 217 -15.81 -0.80 14.86
N PHE A 218 -15.40 -0.86 16.12
CA PHE A 218 -14.92 -2.10 16.65
C PHE A 218 -15.45 -2.36 18.07
N GLU A 219 -15.58 -3.65 18.35
CA GLU A 219 -15.90 -4.17 19.67
C GLU A 219 -14.86 -5.25 20.02
N GLY A 220 -14.18 -5.13 21.16
CA GLY A 220 -13.22 -6.15 21.60
C GLY A 220 -11.83 -5.65 21.93
N ARG A 221 -10.83 -6.59 21.91
CA ARG A 221 -9.49 -6.33 22.44
C ARG A 221 -8.45 -5.89 21.40
N PHE A 222 -8.65 -6.19 20.14
CA PHE A 222 -7.64 -6.02 19.09
C PHE A 222 -8.18 -5.22 17.90
N PRO A 223 -8.42 -3.91 18.09
CA PRO A 223 -8.85 -3.07 16.97
C PRO A 223 -7.74 -2.98 15.94
N ALA A 224 -8.06 -3.34 14.71
CA ALA A 224 -7.12 -3.24 13.60
C ALA A 224 -7.86 -2.91 12.30
N ILE A 225 -7.34 -1.98 11.54
CA ILE A 225 -7.86 -1.58 10.24
C ILE A 225 -6.72 -1.27 9.28
N GLN A 226 -6.91 -1.64 8.03
CA GLN A 226 -6.10 -1.17 6.93
C GLN A 226 -7.02 -0.76 5.78
N PHE A 227 -6.69 0.34 5.16
CA PHE A 227 -7.31 0.78 3.92
C PHE A 227 -6.23 1.25 2.95
N GLY A 228 -6.54 1.20 1.67
CA GLY A 228 -5.57 1.51 0.63
C GLY A 228 -6.22 2.01 -0.63
N CYS A 229 -5.39 2.52 -1.53
CA CYS A 229 -5.81 3.00 -2.82
C CYS A 229 -4.74 2.68 -3.88
N ARG A 230 -5.19 2.16 -5.02
CA ARG A 230 -4.35 2.01 -6.20
C ARG A 230 -4.78 3.03 -7.24
N PRO A 231 -3.89 3.94 -7.64
CA PRO A 231 -4.13 4.81 -8.78
C PRO A 231 -4.17 4.01 -10.09
N PRO A 232 -4.74 4.54 -11.16
CA PRO A 232 -4.70 3.90 -12.47
C PRO A 232 -3.26 3.81 -12.96
N ASP A 233 -2.93 2.69 -13.59
CA ASP A 233 -1.65 2.57 -14.27
C ASP A 233 -1.63 3.50 -15.48
N PRO A 234 -0.55 4.25 -15.68
CA PRO A 234 -0.44 5.18 -16.82
C PRO A 234 -0.35 4.44 -18.16
N LYS A 235 0.01 3.15 -18.14
CA LYS A 235 0.18 2.28 -19.28
C LYS A 235 -0.24 0.85 -18.93
N ASN A 236 -0.50 0.03 -19.96
CA ASN A 236 -0.62 -1.41 -19.77
C ASN A 236 0.75 -1.98 -19.38
N LEU A 237 0.90 -2.39 -18.13
CA LEU A 237 2.17 -2.84 -17.55
C LEU A 237 2.74 -4.05 -18.30
N LEU A 238 1.90 -5.00 -18.70
CA LEU A 238 2.33 -6.20 -19.39
C LEU A 238 2.80 -5.89 -20.81
N GLU A 239 2.09 -5.02 -21.54
CA GLU A 239 2.52 -4.58 -22.87
C GLU A 239 3.82 -3.79 -22.82
N GLU A 240 4.00 -2.93 -21.81
CA GLU A 240 5.25 -2.20 -21.61
C GLU A 240 6.40 -3.15 -21.35
N ALA A 241 6.22 -4.13 -20.48
CA ALA A 241 7.21 -5.16 -20.20
C ALA A 241 7.60 -5.95 -21.47
N GLY A 242 6.61 -6.36 -22.26
CA GLY A 242 6.83 -7.03 -23.52
C GLY A 242 7.60 -6.19 -24.56
N LYS A 243 7.33 -4.87 -24.62
CA LYS A 243 8.08 -3.95 -25.48
C LYS A 243 9.53 -3.81 -25.02
N VAL A 244 9.73 -3.62 -23.72
CA VAL A 244 11.07 -3.49 -23.13
C VAL A 244 11.88 -4.75 -23.33
N ALA A 245 11.29 -5.93 -23.14
CA ALA A 245 11.94 -7.21 -23.39
C ALA A 245 12.41 -7.34 -24.87
N LYS A 246 11.51 -7.08 -25.83
CA LYS A 246 11.82 -7.18 -27.27
C LYS A 246 12.88 -6.19 -27.76
N GLN A 247 13.11 -5.08 -27.04
CA GLN A 247 14.07 -4.04 -27.37
C GLN A 247 15.42 -4.23 -26.66
N SER A 248 15.62 -5.32 -25.94
CA SER A 248 16.81 -5.59 -25.15
C SER A 248 17.49 -6.86 -25.61
N ASP A 249 18.81 -6.93 -25.46
CA ASP A 249 19.63 -8.07 -25.86
C ASP A 249 19.55 -9.21 -24.85
N ALA A 250 19.22 -8.86 -23.59
CA ALA A 250 19.01 -9.81 -22.49
C ALA A 250 17.87 -9.31 -21.56
N VAL A 251 17.20 -10.27 -20.89
CA VAL A 251 16.09 -10.02 -19.97
C VAL A 251 16.33 -10.76 -18.66
#